data_36112e3dbba9ba24b3f02613b6e295aa
#
_entry.id   36112e3dbba9ba24b3f02613b6e295aa
#
_cell.length_a   1.000
_cell.length_b   1.000
_cell.length_c   1.000
_cell.angle_alpha   90.00
_cell.angle_beta   90.00
_cell.angle_gamma   90.00
#
_symmetry.space_group_name_H-M   'P 1'
#
loop_
_entity.id
_entity.type
_entity.pdbx_description
1 polymer ?
#
loop_
_entity_poly.entity_id
_entity_poly.type
_entity_poly.pdbx_seq_one_letter_code
_entity_poly.pdbx_strand_id
1 'polypeptide(L)'
;MSNPEKIFYPFIKSHNKDNWAGYVSPRMGFFNMDIPDVSFGTGFLVGNRYGVMDLPHVHDGAYNFFIFTGADLDNIFDAPFEAEFFLGENGQELEQYNINKPTFVIAPPGVYHSPIYFKKVYKGFNSMIQYSGHESRRIYSDVDENGEEVERVAKSNVTPCIKDPSKLCTFCGLCFTDANETEQDAIDKMAPIHAKVVNTEKFKKYVYELKKDYHNLGDAIMNPRLSFKGREELDEAEYQFSFNIITKPCKLGDDEPVSNGQVAEFLWFSGTDVTDSWGTFDAEIEVMVGDDPDNMKPVTFSEPGVIAIPPGMWRGPITVKRADKPICFMPWYPHTKPRYKITRKMVDGKPVLVYDDETTITNPTAGDELFMQIKR
;
A
#
# COMPACT_ATOMS: atom_id res chain seq x y z
N MET A 1 23.57 3.03 -15.42
CA MET A 1 23.62 1.69 -14.80
C MET A 1 23.07 1.85 -13.40
N SER A 2 21.95 1.23 -13.12
CA SER A 2 21.36 1.21 -11.78
C SER A 2 22.33 0.46 -10.85
N ASN A 3 22.55 1.00 -9.66
CA ASN A 3 23.37 0.33 -8.66
C ASN A 3 22.47 -0.73 -7.98
N PRO A 4 22.71 -2.04 -8.14
CA PRO A 4 21.89 -3.07 -7.51
C PRO A 4 21.85 -2.99 -5.97
N GLU A 5 22.83 -2.32 -5.35
CA GLU A 5 22.81 -2.04 -3.90
C GLU A 5 21.74 -1.03 -3.48
N LYS A 6 21.17 -0.27 -4.44
CA LYS A 6 20.08 0.69 -4.19
C LYS A 6 18.68 0.12 -4.44
N ILE A 7 18.54 -1.16 -4.70
CA ILE A 7 17.24 -1.78 -5.01
C ILE A 7 16.54 -2.31 -3.76
N PHE A 8 17.29 -2.81 -2.78
CA PHE A 8 16.77 -3.24 -1.49
C PHE A 8 16.70 -2.06 -0.51
N TYR A 9 15.53 -1.86 0.05
CA TYR A 9 15.23 -0.84 1.07
C TYR A 9 14.74 -1.55 2.32
N PRO A 10 15.61 -1.71 3.35
CA PRO A 10 15.15 -2.24 4.62
C PRO A 10 14.09 -1.31 5.22
N PHE A 11 13.11 -1.88 5.91
CA PHE A 11 12.13 -1.07 6.59
C PHE A 11 12.76 -0.22 7.68
N ILE A 12 12.44 1.05 7.68
CA ILE A 12 12.88 1.95 8.73
C ILE A 12 11.95 1.77 9.92
N LYS A 13 12.51 1.40 11.07
CA LYS A 13 11.82 1.49 12.35
C LYS A 13 11.63 2.97 12.67
N SER A 14 10.47 3.51 12.37
CA SER A 14 10.15 4.87 12.79
C SER A 14 9.99 4.89 14.31
N HIS A 15 11.00 5.37 15.00
CA HIS A 15 10.99 5.59 16.44
C HIS A 15 10.32 6.92 16.80
N ASN A 16 9.15 7.19 16.31
CA ASN A 16 8.33 8.22 16.95
C ASN A 16 7.89 7.66 18.29
N LYS A 17 8.80 7.77 19.25
CA LYS A 17 8.75 7.11 20.54
C LYS A 17 7.50 7.41 21.36
N ASP A 18 6.83 8.53 21.12
CA ASP A 18 5.98 9.06 22.15
C ASP A 18 4.63 9.59 21.66
N ASN A 19 4.32 9.52 20.34
CA ASN A 19 3.36 10.49 19.85
C ASN A 19 2.18 9.97 19.01
N TRP A 20 2.13 8.66 18.74
CA TRP A 20 0.95 8.08 18.10
C TRP A 20 0.28 7.11 19.07
N ALA A 21 -0.47 7.65 20.02
CA ALA A 21 -1.30 6.82 20.88
C ALA A 21 -2.15 5.93 19.98
N GLY A 22 -2.12 4.62 20.22
CA GLY A 22 -2.82 3.65 19.40
C GLY A 22 -2.01 3.00 18.28
N TYR A 23 -0.97 3.64 17.76
CA TYR A 23 -0.09 2.98 16.80
C TYR A 23 1.01 2.19 17.49
N VAL A 24 1.27 0.99 16.99
CA VAL A 24 2.42 0.20 17.45
C VAL A 24 3.69 0.86 16.93
N SER A 25 4.64 1.04 17.83
CA SER A 25 6.00 1.42 17.46
C SER A 25 6.89 0.16 17.57
N PRO A 26 7.73 -0.12 16.60
CA PRO A 26 8.09 0.71 15.46
C PRO A 26 7.12 0.55 14.28
N ARG A 27 6.86 1.63 13.57
CA ARG A 27 6.17 1.59 12.28
C ARG A 27 7.13 1.14 11.20
N MET A 28 6.64 0.33 10.27
CA MET A 28 7.37 0.03 9.05
C MET A 28 7.05 1.09 7.99
N GLY A 29 8.03 1.45 7.21
CA GLY A 29 7.81 2.33 6.07
C GLY A 29 9.11 2.59 5.32
N PHE A 30 8.97 3.05 4.12
CA PHE A 30 10.04 3.68 3.38
C PHE A 30 9.52 4.98 2.79
N PHE A 31 10.32 6.02 2.92
CA PHE A 31 9.98 7.36 2.46
C PHE A 31 11.11 7.85 1.57
N ASN A 32 10.78 8.65 0.56
CA ASN A 32 11.76 9.29 -0.33
C ASN A 32 12.70 8.29 -1.01
N MET A 33 12.11 7.27 -1.63
CA MET A 33 12.90 6.39 -2.47
C MET A 33 13.44 7.16 -3.68
N ASP A 34 14.60 6.74 -4.17
CA ASP A 34 15.16 7.23 -5.44
C ASP A 34 14.29 6.83 -6.66
N ILE A 35 13.06 6.40 -6.41
CA ILE A 35 12.07 6.09 -7.43
C ILE A 35 11.07 7.24 -7.44
N PRO A 36 11.05 8.00 -8.53
CA PRO A 36 10.10 9.10 -8.67
C PRO A 36 8.65 8.62 -8.54
N ASP A 37 7.83 9.47 -7.94
CA ASP A 37 6.38 9.35 -7.92
C ASP A 37 5.81 8.16 -7.11
N VAL A 38 6.59 7.55 -6.23
CA VAL A 38 6.09 6.54 -5.31
C VAL A 38 6.56 6.83 -3.88
N SER A 39 5.63 6.90 -2.97
CA SER A 39 5.90 6.88 -1.53
C SER A 39 5.01 5.86 -0.84
N PHE A 40 5.47 5.37 0.28
CA PHE A 40 4.80 4.31 0.99
C PHE A 40 4.92 4.52 2.50
N GLY A 41 3.83 4.27 3.20
CA GLY A 41 3.81 4.24 4.65
C GLY A 41 2.85 3.16 5.14
N THR A 42 3.19 2.54 6.24
CA THR A 42 2.27 1.65 6.94
C THR A 42 2.12 2.09 8.38
N GLY A 43 0.90 2.01 8.88
CA GLY A 43 0.58 2.28 10.27
C GLY A 43 -0.18 1.10 10.87
N PHE A 44 0.10 0.81 12.14
CA PHE A 44 -0.56 -0.26 12.86
C PHE A 44 -1.27 0.33 14.07
N LEU A 45 -2.51 -0.09 14.29
CA LEU A 45 -3.25 0.17 15.51
C LEU A 45 -3.38 -1.11 16.31
N VAL A 46 -3.15 -1.04 17.60
CA VAL A 46 -3.19 -2.18 18.50
C VAL A 46 -4.12 -1.90 19.66
N GLY A 47 -4.84 -2.94 20.05
CA GLY A 47 -5.71 -2.94 21.22
C GLY A 47 -7.04 -2.23 20.98
N ASN A 48 -7.83 -2.15 22.04
CA ASN A 48 -9.14 -1.52 22.02
C ASN A 48 -8.97 -0.01 22.11
N ARG A 49 -8.89 0.64 20.97
CA ARG A 49 -8.68 2.08 20.87
C ARG A 49 -9.62 2.70 19.88
N TYR A 50 -9.96 3.94 20.16
CA TYR A 50 -10.74 4.80 19.30
C TYR A 50 -9.88 5.97 18.86
N GLY A 51 -10.17 6.55 17.73
CA GLY A 51 -9.42 7.72 17.30
C GLY A 51 -9.79 8.18 15.91
N VAL A 52 -9.18 9.28 15.52
CA VAL A 52 -9.36 9.85 14.19
C VAL A 52 -7.99 10.12 13.56
N MET A 53 -7.88 9.81 12.30
CA MET A 53 -6.69 10.11 11.52
C MET A 53 -7.04 11.07 10.39
N ASP A 54 -6.29 12.15 10.36
CA ASP A 54 -6.29 13.19 9.33
C ASP A 54 -7.60 14.00 9.20
N LEU A 55 -7.51 15.14 8.54
CA LEU A 55 -8.65 15.97 8.14
C LEU A 55 -9.03 15.69 6.70
N PRO A 56 -10.24 16.08 6.25
CA PRO A 56 -10.58 16.01 4.83
C PRO A 56 -9.54 16.75 4.00
N HIS A 57 -8.96 16.06 3.03
CA HIS A 57 -7.95 16.63 2.15
C HIS A 57 -7.92 15.95 0.80
N VAL A 58 -7.28 16.60 -0.16
CA VAL A 58 -7.03 16.09 -1.50
C VAL A 58 -5.56 16.19 -1.84
N HIS A 59 -5.06 15.21 -2.60
CA HIS A 59 -3.71 15.22 -3.15
C HIS A 59 -3.72 15.79 -4.55
N ASP A 60 -2.80 16.73 -4.80
CA ASP A 60 -2.61 17.33 -6.11
C ASP A 60 -1.71 16.44 -6.95
N GLY A 61 -2.31 15.76 -7.94
CA GLY A 61 -1.61 14.94 -8.92
C GLY A 61 -1.22 13.53 -8.48
N ALA A 62 -1.59 13.09 -7.27
CA ALA A 62 -1.29 11.75 -6.79
C ALA A 62 -2.55 10.95 -6.44
N TYR A 63 -2.51 9.65 -6.74
CA TYR A 63 -3.44 8.69 -6.17
C TYR A 63 -3.03 8.36 -4.75
N ASN A 64 -4.00 8.24 -3.86
CA ASN A 64 -3.80 7.71 -2.53
C ASN A 64 -4.53 6.38 -2.38
N PHE A 65 -3.83 5.38 -1.90
CA PHE A 65 -4.31 4.02 -1.75
C PHE A 65 -4.27 3.63 -0.27
N PHE A 66 -5.35 3.03 0.19
CA PHE A 66 -5.47 2.56 1.57
C PHE A 66 -5.81 1.08 1.55
N ILE A 67 -5.01 0.26 2.23
CA ILE A 67 -5.28 -1.16 2.42
C ILE A 67 -5.50 -1.39 3.91
N PHE A 68 -6.66 -1.88 4.27
CA PHE A 68 -7.03 -2.22 5.64
C PHE A 68 -7.15 -3.74 5.77
N THR A 69 -6.38 -4.33 6.68
CA THR A 69 -6.40 -5.77 6.96
C THR A 69 -6.32 -6.05 8.45
N GLY A 70 -6.51 -7.31 8.86
CA GLY A 70 -6.12 -7.74 10.19
C GLY A 70 -4.61 -7.56 10.43
N ALA A 71 -4.21 -7.43 11.68
CA ALA A 71 -2.81 -7.28 12.05
C ALA A 71 -2.04 -8.61 11.96
N ASP A 72 -2.72 -9.72 12.11
CA ASP A 72 -2.20 -11.06 11.92
C ASP A 72 -2.40 -11.47 10.46
N LEU A 73 -1.33 -11.44 9.69
CA LEU A 73 -1.37 -11.76 8.26
C LEU A 73 -1.50 -13.27 8.00
N ASP A 74 -1.23 -14.14 8.97
CA ASP A 74 -1.56 -15.58 8.90
C ASP A 74 -3.09 -15.79 8.91
N ASN A 75 -3.82 -14.84 9.46
CA ASN A 75 -5.28 -14.81 9.50
C ASN A 75 -5.83 -13.48 8.96
N ILE A 76 -5.34 -13.05 7.82
CA ILE A 76 -5.57 -11.72 7.22
C ILE A 76 -7.07 -11.38 7.02
N PHE A 77 -7.94 -12.39 6.95
CA PHE A 77 -9.39 -12.20 6.80
C PHE A 77 -10.11 -11.98 8.15
N ASP A 78 -9.46 -12.25 9.28
CA ASP A 78 -9.96 -11.82 10.59
C ASP A 78 -9.67 -10.33 10.75
N ALA A 79 -10.68 -9.52 10.55
CA ALA A 79 -10.61 -8.07 10.63
C ALA A 79 -11.29 -7.58 11.91
N PRO A 80 -10.64 -7.71 13.09
CA PRO A 80 -11.25 -7.37 14.37
C PRO A 80 -11.21 -5.86 14.62
N PHE A 81 -11.76 -5.09 13.68
CA PHE A 81 -11.84 -3.63 13.73
C PHE A 81 -13.12 -3.12 13.08
N GLU A 82 -13.52 -1.92 13.47
CA GLU A 82 -14.54 -1.13 12.80
C GLU A 82 -13.96 0.28 12.59
N ALA A 83 -13.99 0.75 11.34
CA ALA A 83 -13.57 2.08 10.98
C ALA A 83 -14.59 2.73 10.04
N GLU A 84 -14.59 4.06 10.00
CA GLU A 84 -15.31 4.84 9.00
C GLU A 84 -14.30 5.61 8.15
N PHE A 85 -14.48 5.54 6.85
CA PHE A 85 -13.67 6.24 5.86
C PHE A 85 -14.56 7.18 5.05
N PHE A 86 -14.03 8.32 4.63
CA PHE A 86 -14.81 9.33 3.96
C PHE A 86 -14.19 9.69 2.62
N LEU A 87 -15.06 9.89 1.60
CA LEU A 87 -14.70 10.35 0.25
C LEU A 87 -15.67 11.42 -0.19
N GLY A 88 -15.20 12.41 -0.97
CA GLY A 88 -16.05 13.47 -1.49
C GLY A 88 -15.47 14.25 -2.65
N GLU A 89 -16.31 15.06 -3.32
CA GLU A 89 -15.87 16.00 -4.35
C GLU A 89 -15.26 17.28 -3.75
N ASN A 90 -15.68 17.60 -2.53
CA ASN A 90 -15.20 18.72 -1.75
C ASN A 90 -15.10 18.29 -0.29
N GLY A 91 -14.39 19.06 0.51
CA GLY A 91 -14.18 18.73 1.92
C GLY A 91 -15.37 19.00 2.83
N GLN A 92 -16.46 19.56 2.34
CA GLN A 92 -17.66 19.93 3.12
C GLN A 92 -18.81 18.93 2.97
N GLU A 93 -18.83 18.16 1.90
CA GLU A 93 -19.80 17.08 1.67
C GLU A 93 -19.06 15.78 1.38
N LEU A 94 -19.14 14.82 2.29
CA LEU A 94 -18.41 13.58 2.24
C LEU A 94 -19.38 12.38 2.35
N GLU A 95 -19.12 11.34 1.57
CA GLU A 95 -19.76 10.05 1.72
C GLU A 95 -19.01 9.22 2.75
N GLN A 96 -19.76 8.60 3.67
CA GLN A 96 -19.22 7.76 4.72
C GLN A 96 -19.27 6.28 4.33
N TYR A 97 -18.17 5.58 4.53
CA TYR A 97 -18.04 4.15 4.27
C TYR A 97 -17.60 3.41 5.54
N ASN A 98 -18.37 2.40 5.92
CA ASN A 98 -18.05 1.54 7.06
C ASN A 98 -17.08 0.44 6.62
N ILE A 99 -15.95 0.34 7.32
CA ILE A 99 -14.90 -0.65 7.06
C ILE A 99 -14.80 -1.58 8.27
N ASN A 100 -15.23 -2.83 8.08
CA ASN A 100 -15.18 -3.89 9.09
C ASN A 100 -14.71 -5.23 8.51
N LYS A 101 -14.09 -5.18 7.35
CA LYS A 101 -13.51 -6.30 6.60
C LYS A 101 -12.24 -5.83 5.91
N PRO A 102 -11.39 -6.74 5.43
CA PRO A 102 -10.28 -6.38 4.57
C PRO A 102 -10.78 -5.55 3.39
N THR A 103 -10.29 -4.32 3.28
CA THR A 103 -10.80 -3.33 2.33
C THR A 103 -9.66 -2.59 1.66
N PHE A 104 -9.82 -2.36 0.37
CA PHE A 104 -8.98 -1.48 -0.43
C PHE A 104 -9.75 -0.23 -0.82
N VAL A 105 -9.17 0.94 -0.56
CA VAL A 105 -9.76 2.22 -0.93
C VAL A 105 -8.81 2.95 -1.86
N ILE A 106 -9.34 3.49 -2.93
CA ILE A 106 -8.63 4.33 -3.90
C ILE A 106 -9.17 5.75 -3.78
N ALA A 107 -8.31 6.72 -3.53
CA ALA A 107 -8.65 8.13 -3.66
C ALA A 107 -7.89 8.72 -4.87
N PRO A 108 -8.55 8.89 -6.02
CA PRO A 108 -7.95 9.52 -7.20
C PRO A 108 -7.57 10.98 -6.95
N PRO A 109 -6.68 11.57 -7.76
CA PRO A 109 -6.43 13.00 -7.73
C PRO A 109 -7.74 13.80 -7.84
N GLY A 110 -7.89 14.80 -7.00
CA GLY A 110 -9.11 15.62 -6.95
C GLY A 110 -10.26 15.05 -6.12
N VAL A 111 -10.14 13.83 -5.58
CA VAL A 111 -11.11 13.27 -4.63
C VAL A 111 -10.65 13.53 -3.21
N TYR A 112 -11.46 14.29 -2.47
CA TYR A 112 -11.27 14.48 -1.04
C TYR A 112 -11.45 13.17 -0.30
N HIS A 113 -10.57 12.90 0.63
CA HIS A 113 -10.62 11.72 1.47
C HIS A 113 -10.19 12.04 2.90
N SER A 114 -10.43 11.10 3.80
CA SER A 114 -10.34 11.31 5.24
C SER A 114 -11.52 12.16 5.76
N PRO A 115 -11.74 12.15 7.06
CA PRO A 115 -10.96 11.44 8.08
C PRO A 115 -11.13 9.93 8.04
N ILE A 116 -10.32 9.23 8.84
CA ILE A 116 -10.53 7.82 9.16
C ILE A 116 -10.88 7.77 10.63
N TYR A 117 -12.10 7.33 10.95
CA TYR A 117 -12.49 7.08 12.33
C TYR A 117 -12.29 5.61 12.67
N PHE A 118 -11.46 5.36 13.65
CA PHE A 118 -11.30 4.04 14.23
C PHE A 118 -12.26 3.91 15.40
N LYS A 119 -13.35 3.17 15.19
CA LYS A 119 -14.41 3.00 16.19
C LYS A 119 -14.16 1.83 17.14
N LYS A 120 -13.59 0.75 16.61
CA LYS A 120 -13.24 -0.43 17.40
C LYS A 120 -12.01 -1.09 16.82
N VAL A 121 -11.04 -1.37 17.67
CA VAL A 121 -9.84 -2.11 17.32
C VAL A 121 -9.56 -3.11 18.44
N TYR A 122 -9.89 -4.37 18.23
CA TYR A 122 -9.82 -5.37 19.28
C TYR A 122 -8.44 -6.01 19.45
N LYS A 123 -7.76 -6.31 18.34
CA LYS A 123 -6.43 -6.94 18.34
C LYS A 123 -5.38 -6.13 17.61
N GLY A 124 -5.77 -5.07 16.98
CA GLY A 124 -4.97 -4.31 16.05
C GLY A 124 -5.39 -4.56 14.61
N PHE A 125 -5.04 -3.65 13.75
CA PHE A 125 -5.20 -3.83 12.31
C PHE A 125 -4.03 -3.17 11.59
N ASN A 126 -3.84 -3.60 10.36
CA ASN A 126 -2.87 -3.03 9.45
C ASN A 126 -3.56 -1.98 8.58
N SER A 127 -3.07 -0.77 8.61
CA SER A 127 -3.45 0.30 7.69
C SER A 127 -2.24 0.66 6.86
N MET A 128 -2.23 0.24 5.60
CA MET A 128 -1.20 0.60 4.64
C MET A 128 -1.68 1.79 3.81
N ILE A 129 -0.88 2.85 3.79
CA ILE A 129 -1.16 4.05 3.01
C ILE A 129 -0.05 4.22 1.98
N GLN A 130 -0.43 4.38 0.73
CA GLN A 130 0.49 4.42 -0.38
C GLN A 130 0.09 5.55 -1.33
N TYR A 131 1.07 6.11 -2.00
CA TYR A 131 0.89 7.17 -2.98
C TYR A 131 1.48 6.75 -4.32
N SER A 132 0.80 7.05 -5.41
CA SER A 132 1.31 6.90 -6.77
C SER A 132 1.07 8.20 -7.54
N GLY A 133 2.10 8.72 -8.12
CA GLY A 133 2.11 10.02 -8.78
C GLY A 133 2.91 11.05 -7.99
N HIS A 134 3.15 12.19 -8.63
CA HIS A 134 3.91 13.28 -8.02
C HIS A 134 3.02 14.14 -7.13
N GLU A 135 3.10 13.93 -5.83
CA GLU A 135 2.43 14.79 -4.86
C GLU A 135 3.28 16.03 -4.58
N SER A 136 2.81 17.20 -5.00
CA SER A 136 3.45 18.46 -4.68
C SER A 136 2.89 19.11 -3.41
N ARG A 137 1.61 18.87 -3.12
CA ARG A 137 0.91 19.50 -1.99
C ARG A 137 -0.36 18.74 -1.62
N ARG A 138 -0.78 18.94 -0.37
CA ARG A 138 -2.11 18.56 0.15
C ARG A 138 -2.96 19.80 0.33
N ILE A 139 -4.21 19.70 -0.05
CA ILE A 139 -5.20 20.77 0.14
C ILE A 139 -6.21 20.24 1.16
N TYR A 140 -6.21 20.84 2.34
CA TYR A 140 -7.10 20.51 3.44
C TYR A 140 -8.32 21.42 3.40
N SER A 141 -9.50 20.84 3.61
CA SER A 141 -10.72 21.58 3.84
C SER A 141 -10.92 21.78 5.36
N ASP A 142 -11.22 22.98 5.75
CA ASP A 142 -11.44 23.39 7.13
C ASP A 142 -12.50 24.51 7.19
N VAL A 143 -12.85 24.97 8.37
CA VAL A 143 -13.67 26.15 8.56
C VAL A 143 -12.93 27.16 9.42
N ASP A 144 -13.15 28.44 9.14
CA ASP A 144 -12.59 29.53 9.95
C ASP A 144 -13.42 29.77 11.23
N GLU A 145 -13.03 30.80 11.98
CA GLU A 145 -13.70 31.21 13.22
C GLU A 145 -15.16 31.69 13.02
N ASN A 146 -15.54 31.99 11.77
CA ASN A 146 -16.90 32.41 11.40
C ASN A 146 -17.73 31.23 10.87
N GLY A 147 -17.11 30.04 10.74
CA GLY A 147 -17.76 28.86 10.14
C GLY A 147 -17.75 28.85 8.61
N GLU A 148 -16.96 29.71 7.98
CA GLU A 148 -16.81 29.74 6.53
C GLU A 148 -15.74 28.76 6.08
N GLU A 149 -15.97 28.09 4.92
CA GLU A 149 -15.02 27.15 4.36
C GLU A 149 -13.71 27.84 3.97
N VAL A 150 -12.60 27.23 4.39
CA VAL A 150 -11.25 27.68 4.06
C VAL A 150 -10.41 26.49 3.58
N GLU A 151 -9.63 26.73 2.53
CA GLU A 151 -8.64 25.77 2.08
C GLU A 151 -7.28 26.08 2.69
N ARG A 152 -6.64 25.05 3.25
CA ARG A 152 -5.28 25.12 3.76
C ARG A 152 -4.35 24.28 2.94
N VAL A 153 -3.38 24.89 2.33
CA VAL A 153 -2.38 24.18 1.52
C VAL A 153 -1.17 23.83 2.37
N ALA A 154 -0.84 22.55 2.41
CA ALA A 154 0.36 22.05 3.07
C ALA A 154 1.27 21.33 2.07
N LYS A 155 2.56 21.27 2.38
CA LYS A 155 3.48 20.37 1.66
C LYS A 155 3.12 18.92 1.94
N SER A 156 3.42 18.04 1.01
CA SER A 156 3.01 16.63 1.03
C SER A 156 3.32 15.85 2.33
N ASN A 157 4.34 16.23 3.05
CA ASN A 157 4.77 15.57 4.29
C ASN A 157 4.34 16.30 5.59
N VAL A 158 3.43 17.26 5.47
CA VAL A 158 3.00 18.11 6.58
C VAL A 158 1.52 17.86 6.86
N THR A 159 1.21 17.39 8.05
CA THR A 159 -0.17 17.14 8.49
C THR A 159 -0.57 18.22 9.49
N PRO A 160 -1.67 18.97 9.28
CA PRO A 160 -2.23 19.86 10.26
C PRO A 160 -2.70 19.11 11.51
N CYS A 161 -2.70 19.79 12.64
CA CYS A 161 -3.29 19.23 13.85
C CYS A 161 -4.82 19.22 13.74
N ILE A 162 -5.45 18.08 13.94
CA ILE A 162 -6.91 17.93 13.89
C ILE A 162 -7.61 18.86 14.91
N LYS A 163 -7.00 19.05 16.09
CA LYS A 163 -7.58 19.88 17.16
C LYS A 163 -7.28 21.38 17.01
N ASP A 164 -6.24 21.71 16.26
CA ASP A 164 -5.84 23.09 16.00
C ASP A 164 -5.16 23.14 14.63
N PRO A 165 -5.94 23.23 13.54
CA PRO A 165 -5.41 23.19 12.17
C PRO A 165 -4.40 24.30 11.83
N SER A 166 -4.31 25.36 12.66
CA SER A 166 -3.28 26.38 12.52
C SER A 166 -1.88 25.86 12.89
N LYS A 167 -1.79 24.73 13.57
CA LYS A 167 -0.55 24.09 14.02
C LYS A 167 -0.28 22.81 13.25
N LEU A 168 0.99 22.44 13.17
CA LEU A 168 1.38 21.13 12.65
C LEU A 168 1.06 20.02 13.65
N CYS A 169 0.67 18.88 13.14
CA CYS A 169 0.49 17.69 13.95
C CYS A 169 1.83 17.26 14.55
N THR A 170 1.92 17.28 15.88
CA THR A 170 3.07 16.79 16.63
C THR A 170 2.94 15.31 16.97
N PHE A 171 1.86 14.66 16.51
CA PHE A 171 1.54 13.27 16.84
C PHE A 171 1.46 13.01 18.35
N CYS A 172 0.92 13.98 19.09
CA CYS A 172 0.84 13.94 20.55
C CYS A 172 -0.12 12.87 21.11
N GLY A 173 -0.82 12.14 20.26
CA GLY A 173 -1.76 11.09 20.65
C GLY A 173 -3.11 11.57 21.19
N LEU A 174 -3.34 12.87 21.29
CA LEU A 174 -4.59 13.43 21.83
C LEU A 174 -5.82 13.15 20.95
N CYS A 175 -5.63 12.64 19.75
CA CYS A 175 -6.70 12.23 18.84
C CYS A 175 -7.13 10.77 19.03
N PHE A 176 -6.42 10.01 19.88
CA PHE A 176 -6.74 8.65 20.23
C PHE A 176 -7.02 8.51 21.71
N THR A 177 -7.90 7.58 22.05
CA THR A 177 -8.21 7.27 23.44
C THR A 177 -7.12 6.42 24.07
N ASP A 178 -7.03 6.47 25.39
CA ASP A 178 -6.32 5.44 26.15
C ASP A 178 -7.15 4.16 26.24
N ALA A 179 -6.50 3.04 26.56
CA ALA A 179 -7.14 1.72 26.57
C ALA A 179 -8.36 1.58 27.50
N ASN A 180 -8.49 2.47 28.47
CA ASN A 180 -9.57 2.49 29.46
C ASN A 180 -10.68 3.51 29.14
N GLU A 181 -10.56 4.26 28.06
CA GLU A 181 -11.55 5.26 27.67
C GLU A 181 -12.69 4.64 26.87
N THR A 182 -13.85 5.27 26.92
CA THR A 182 -15.06 4.81 26.23
C THR A 182 -15.14 5.36 24.80
N GLU A 183 -16.08 4.82 24.03
CA GLU A 183 -16.41 5.36 22.71
C GLU A 183 -16.84 6.83 22.78
N GLN A 184 -17.54 7.24 23.86
CA GLN A 184 -17.94 8.62 24.06
C GLN A 184 -16.73 9.54 24.28
N ASP A 185 -15.73 9.09 25.06
CA ASP A 185 -14.49 9.83 25.23
C ASP A 185 -13.75 10.03 23.89
N ALA A 186 -13.84 9.05 23.00
CA ALA A 186 -13.30 9.14 21.64
C ALA A 186 -14.04 10.22 20.83
N ILE A 187 -15.38 10.17 20.84
CA ILE A 187 -16.23 11.15 20.15
C ILE A 187 -15.94 12.55 20.66
N ASP A 188 -15.81 12.72 21.96
CA ASP A 188 -15.52 14.01 22.58
C ASP A 188 -14.10 14.54 22.25
N LYS A 189 -13.15 13.62 22.03
CA LYS A 189 -11.79 13.94 21.61
C LYS A 189 -11.66 14.19 20.12
N MET A 190 -12.54 13.58 19.32
CA MET A 190 -12.57 13.81 17.88
C MET A 190 -12.94 15.26 17.62
N ALA A 191 -12.05 15.99 16.95
CA ALA A 191 -12.38 17.33 16.48
C ALA A 191 -13.65 17.25 15.62
N PRO A 192 -14.57 18.20 15.75
CA PRO A 192 -15.74 18.21 14.91
C PRO A 192 -15.31 18.25 13.44
N ILE A 193 -15.73 17.24 12.69
CA ILE A 193 -15.63 17.33 11.25
C ILE A 193 -16.78 18.19 10.83
N HIS A 194 -16.44 19.31 10.24
CA HIS A 194 -17.43 20.26 9.76
C HIS A 194 -18.11 19.79 8.48
N ALA A 195 -17.62 18.71 7.88
CA ALA A 195 -18.19 18.14 6.70
C ALA A 195 -19.57 17.52 6.97
N LYS A 196 -20.49 17.78 6.07
CA LYS A 196 -21.81 17.16 6.05
C LYS A 196 -21.68 15.76 5.43
N VAL A 197 -22.20 14.76 6.12
CA VAL A 197 -22.31 13.39 5.55
C VAL A 197 -23.45 13.36 4.54
N VAL A 198 -23.13 12.94 3.31
CA VAL A 198 -24.07 12.75 2.21
C VAL A 198 -24.09 11.28 1.79
N ASN A 199 -25.16 10.85 1.14
CA ASN A 199 -25.31 9.47 0.66
C ASN A 199 -25.72 9.49 -0.82
N THR A 200 -24.73 9.71 -1.68
CA THR A 200 -24.93 9.74 -3.14
C THR A 200 -24.44 8.46 -3.83
N GLU A 201 -23.71 7.61 -3.12
CA GLU A 201 -23.05 6.40 -3.62
C GLU A 201 -22.09 6.63 -4.82
N LYS A 202 -21.68 7.87 -5.04
CA LYS A 202 -20.85 8.27 -6.17
C LYS A 202 -19.44 7.67 -6.10
N PHE A 203 -18.89 7.56 -4.88
CA PHE A 203 -17.53 7.07 -4.63
C PHE A 203 -17.49 5.61 -4.20
N LYS A 204 -18.63 4.92 -4.12
CA LYS A 204 -18.70 3.52 -3.69
C LYS A 204 -17.78 2.58 -4.49
N LYS A 205 -17.59 2.85 -5.78
CA LYS A 205 -16.69 2.08 -6.65
C LYS A 205 -15.22 2.12 -6.21
N TYR A 206 -14.82 3.13 -5.42
CA TYR A 206 -13.46 3.27 -4.91
C TYR A 206 -13.24 2.59 -3.56
N VAL A 207 -14.28 2.02 -2.96
CA VAL A 207 -14.19 1.28 -1.69
C VAL A 207 -14.47 -0.18 -1.98
N TYR A 208 -13.43 -0.98 -2.03
CA TYR A 208 -13.48 -2.36 -2.49
C TYR A 208 -13.22 -3.34 -1.34
N GLU A 209 -14.20 -4.19 -1.03
CA GLU A 209 -14.01 -5.31 -0.08
C GLU A 209 -13.13 -6.37 -0.73
N LEU A 210 -11.95 -6.61 -0.13
CA LEU A 210 -11.00 -7.58 -0.64
C LEU A 210 -11.52 -9.00 -0.47
N LYS A 211 -11.34 -9.83 -1.50
CA LYS A 211 -11.87 -11.18 -1.56
C LYS A 211 -10.79 -12.23 -1.35
N LYS A 212 -11.25 -13.40 -0.94
CA LYS A 212 -10.42 -14.61 -0.88
C LYS A 212 -10.05 -15.05 -2.29
N ASP A 213 -8.76 -15.11 -2.57
CA ASP A 213 -8.22 -15.68 -3.79
C ASP A 213 -7.75 -17.13 -3.52
N TYR A 214 -8.39 -18.08 -4.18
CA TYR A 214 -8.12 -19.51 -4.04
C TYR A 214 -7.15 -20.04 -5.12
N HIS A 215 -6.55 -19.15 -5.91
CA HIS A 215 -5.54 -19.59 -6.89
C HIS A 215 -4.34 -20.21 -6.17
N ASN A 216 -4.05 -21.46 -6.49
CA ASN A 216 -2.98 -22.22 -5.86
C ASN A 216 -1.63 -21.87 -6.50
N LEU A 217 -0.73 -21.27 -5.73
CA LEU A 217 0.64 -20.96 -6.13
C LEU A 217 1.67 -22.00 -5.64
N GLY A 218 1.21 -23.14 -5.20
CA GLY A 218 2.05 -24.21 -4.65
C GLY A 218 1.88 -24.37 -3.12
N ASP A 219 2.43 -25.46 -2.61
CA ASP A 219 2.25 -25.89 -1.22
C ASP A 219 3.08 -25.09 -0.18
N ALA A 220 3.93 -24.19 -0.65
CA ALA A 220 4.67 -23.28 0.21
C ALA A 220 3.91 -22.00 0.55
N ILE A 221 2.81 -21.74 -0.14
CA ILE A 221 2.02 -20.51 0.03
C ILE A 221 0.65 -20.89 0.59
N MET A 222 0.28 -20.21 1.68
CA MET A 222 -1.04 -20.41 2.30
C MET A 222 -2.17 -20.01 1.35
N ASN A 223 -3.25 -20.80 1.39
CA ASN A 223 -4.44 -20.57 0.59
C ASN A 223 -5.69 -20.60 1.49
N PRO A 224 -6.64 -19.69 1.40
CA PRO A 224 -6.72 -18.62 0.40
C PRO A 224 -5.79 -17.45 0.70
N ARG A 225 -5.43 -16.73 -0.36
CA ARG A 225 -4.70 -15.46 -0.31
C ARG A 225 -5.67 -14.28 -0.30
N LEU A 226 -5.16 -13.10 -0.01
CA LEU A 226 -5.87 -11.84 -0.23
C LEU A 226 -5.22 -11.15 -1.42
N SER A 227 -6.02 -10.76 -2.42
CA SER A 227 -5.51 -10.09 -3.61
C SER A 227 -6.47 -9.02 -4.15
N PHE A 228 -5.90 -8.08 -4.87
CA PHE A 228 -6.60 -7.15 -5.73
C PHE A 228 -5.97 -7.20 -7.12
N LYS A 229 -6.77 -7.48 -8.14
CA LYS A 229 -6.30 -7.81 -9.49
C LYS A 229 -6.47 -6.68 -10.50
N GLY A 230 -6.60 -5.46 -10.04
CA GLY A 230 -6.72 -4.30 -10.92
C GLY A 230 -8.02 -4.31 -11.73
N ARG A 231 -7.90 -4.21 -13.04
CA ARG A 231 -9.06 -4.12 -13.96
C ARG A 231 -10.03 -5.27 -13.91
N GLU A 232 -9.61 -6.47 -13.48
CA GLU A 232 -10.55 -7.57 -13.30
C GLU A 232 -11.62 -7.27 -12.23
N GLU A 233 -11.33 -6.35 -11.33
CA GLU A 233 -12.17 -6.04 -10.18
C GLU A 233 -12.71 -4.61 -10.20
N LEU A 234 -11.97 -3.69 -10.83
CA LEU A 234 -12.34 -2.30 -11.00
C LEU A 234 -11.80 -1.77 -12.33
N ASP A 235 -12.64 -1.51 -13.29
CA ASP A 235 -12.30 -1.16 -14.68
C ASP A 235 -11.27 -0.02 -14.84
N GLU A 236 -11.21 0.89 -13.89
CA GLU A 236 -10.32 2.06 -13.91
C GLU A 236 -8.99 1.81 -13.16
N ALA A 237 -8.81 0.64 -12.53
CA ALA A 237 -7.66 0.38 -11.66
C ALA A 237 -6.62 -0.52 -12.31
N GLU A 238 -5.44 0.03 -12.58
CA GLU A 238 -4.25 -0.75 -12.97
C GLU A 238 -3.43 -1.22 -11.76
N TYR A 239 -3.82 -0.81 -10.56
CA TYR A 239 -3.19 -1.17 -9.31
C TYR A 239 -3.40 -2.64 -8.98
N GLN A 240 -2.34 -3.37 -8.64
CA GLN A 240 -2.42 -4.80 -8.31
C GLN A 240 -1.54 -5.12 -7.12
N PHE A 241 -2.03 -5.98 -6.25
CA PHE A 241 -1.24 -6.55 -5.15
C PHE A 241 -1.82 -7.89 -4.69
N SER A 242 -1.00 -8.67 -3.98
CA SER A 242 -1.48 -9.84 -3.25
C SER A 242 -0.65 -10.07 -1.99
N PHE A 243 -1.32 -10.46 -0.90
CA PHE A 243 -0.66 -10.94 0.31
C PHE A 243 -0.50 -12.46 0.20
N ASN A 244 0.74 -12.90 0.17
CA ASN A 244 1.10 -14.30 0.07
C ASN A 244 1.88 -14.70 1.33
N ILE A 245 1.35 -15.60 2.11
CA ILE A 245 2.02 -16.10 3.31
C ILE A 245 2.83 -17.34 2.92
N ILE A 246 4.15 -17.22 3.04
CA ILE A 246 5.11 -18.25 2.67
C ILE A 246 5.52 -19.00 3.95
N THR A 247 5.34 -20.31 3.95
CA THR A 247 5.51 -21.15 5.14
C THR A 247 6.77 -21.99 5.14
N LYS A 248 7.45 -22.08 4.01
CA LYS A 248 8.69 -22.87 3.84
C LYS A 248 9.53 -22.37 2.65
N PRO A 249 10.79 -22.76 2.55
CA PRO A 249 11.63 -22.42 1.41
C PRO A 249 10.98 -22.81 0.06
N CYS A 250 11.02 -21.90 -0.90
CA CYS A 250 10.43 -22.09 -2.22
C CYS A 250 10.99 -21.11 -3.25
N LYS A 251 10.66 -21.34 -4.51
CA LYS A 251 10.76 -20.32 -5.56
C LYS A 251 9.40 -19.66 -5.75
N LEU A 252 9.40 -18.36 -6.02
CA LEU A 252 8.23 -17.56 -6.26
C LEU A 252 8.20 -17.05 -7.69
N GLY A 253 7.05 -17.21 -8.34
CA GLY A 253 6.86 -16.79 -9.72
C GLY A 253 7.56 -17.69 -10.74
N ASP A 254 8.01 -17.08 -11.83
CA ASP A 254 8.60 -17.81 -12.94
C ASP A 254 10.06 -18.18 -12.66
N ASP A 255 10.50 -19.31 -13.23
CA ASP A 255 11.92 -19.69 -13.22
C ASP A 255 12.76 -18.83 -14.18
N GLU A 256 12.13 -18.21 -15.16
CA GLU A 256 12.76 -17.32 -16.14
C GLU A 256 12.69 -15.86 -15.68
N PRO A 257 13.68 -15.03 -16.08
CA PRO A 257 13.63 -13.61 -15.81
C PRO A 257 12.39 -12.94 -16.42
N VAL A 258 11.82 -12.00 -15.67
CA VAL A 258 10.67 -11.21 -16.11
C VAL A 258 10.92 -9.72 -15.93
N SER A 259 10.30 -8.90 -16.78
CA SER A 259 10.23 -7.45 -16.63
C SER A 259 8.77 -6.99 -16.72
N ASN A 260 8.41 -5.96 -16.00
CA ASN A 260 7.08 -5.35 -16.08
C ASN A 260 7.05 -4.14 -17.04
N GLY A 261 8.02 -4.06 -17.95
CA GLY A 261 8.08 -3.02 -18.97
C GLY A 261 8.23 -1.63 -18.35
N GLN A 262 7.24 -0.76 -18.56
CA GLN A 262 7.31 0.65 -18.18
C GLN A 262 6.83 0.96 -16.76
N VAL A 263 6.43 -0.05 -15.98
CA VAL A 263 5.96 0.17 -14.61
C VAL A 263 6.96 -0.36 -13.58
N ALA A 264 7.07 0.34 -12.47
CA ALA A 264 7.86 -0.16 -11.35
C ALA A 264 7.09 -1.28 -10.63
N GLU A 265 7.82 -2.20 -10.04
CA GLU A 265 7.29 -3.24 -9.19
C GLU A 265 7.95 -3.15 -7.82
N PHE A 266 7.17 -3.43 -6.78
CA PHE A 266 7.64 -3.47 -5.42
C PHE A 266 7.39 -4.86 -4.85
N LEU A 267 8.45 -5.49 -4.37
CA LEU A 267 8.40 -6.79 -3.72
C LEU A 267 8.60 -6.57 -2.23
N TRP A 268 7.50 -6.54 -1.50
CA TRP A 268 7.48 -6.37 -0.06
C TRP A 268 7.68 -7.71 0.64
N PHE A 269 8.54 -7.74 1.67
CA PHE A 269 8.75 -8.89 2.54
C PHE A 269 8.70 -8.45 4.00
N SER A 270 7.87 -9.11 4.81
CA SER A 270 7.73 -8.81 6.23
C SER A 270 7.44 -10.08 7.04
N GLY A 271 7.51 -9.99 8.35
CA GLY A 271 6.89 -10.98 9.22
C GLY A 271 5.37 -10.97 9.08
N THR A 272 4.70 -12.00 9.57
CA THR A 272 3.25 -12.14 9.49
C THR A 272 2.51 -11.41 10.60
N ASP A 273 3.15 -11.19 11.75
CA ASP A 273 2.63 -10.28 12.76
C ASP A 273 3.14 -8.86 12.47
N VAL A 274 2.25 -8.01 11.96
CA VAL A 274 2.60 -6.63 11.63
C VAL A 274 2.91 -5.78 12.86
N THR A 275 2.51 -6.22 14.05
CA THR A 275 2.83 -5.52 15.30
C THR A 275 4.25 -5.80 15.77
N ASP A 276 4.84 -6.91 15.32
CA ASP A 276 6.24 -7.29 15.55
C ASP A 276 6.87 -7.91 14.29
N SER A 277 6.82 -7.18 13.20
CA SER A 277 7.27 -7.70 11.89
C SER A 277 8.74 -8.09 11.86
N TRP A 278 9.60 -7.44 12.66
CA TRP A 278 11.02 -7.82 12.76
C TRP A 278 11.22 -9.07 13.59
N GLY A 279 10.50 -9.23 14.70
CA GLY A 279 10.58 -10.41 15.55
C GLY A 279 9.95 -11.66 14.91
N THR A 280 9.04 -11.46 13.99
CA THR A 280 8.40 -12.57 13.25
C THR A 280 9.03 -12.83 11.88
N PHE A 281 9.92 -11.98 11.38
CA PHE A 281 10.66 -12.23 10.13
C PHE A 281 11.92 -13.06 10.44
N ASP A 282 11.91 -14.33 10.03
CA ASP A 282 13.06 -15.22 10.13
C ASP A 282 13.22 -16.00 8.82
N ALA A 283 13.80 -15.32 7.84
CA ALA A 283 13.97 -15.83 6.49
C ALA A 283 15.24 -15.31 5.83
N GLU A 284 15.67 -16.00 4.76
CA GLU A 284 16.69 -15.52 3.83
C GLU A 284 16.10 -15.53 2.42
N ILE A 285 16.11 -14.38 1.77
CA ILE A 285 15.55 -14.15 0.46
C ILE A 285 16.64 -13.78 -0.53
N GLU A 286 16.54 -14.31 -1.74
CA GLU A 286 17.37 -13.91 -2.88
C GLU A 286 16.46 -13.54 -4.06
N VAL A 287 16.72 -12.38 -4.63
CA VAL A 287 16.06 -11.89 -5.84
C VAL A 287 17.12 -11.60 -6.88
N MET A 288 17.04 -12.25 -8.02
CA MET A 288 17.90 -11.90 -9.16
C MET A 288 17.37 -10.64 -9.83
N VAL A 289 18.26 -9.66 -10.10
CA VAL A 289 17.90 -8.38 -10.73
C VAL A 289 18.96 -7.93 -11.72
N GLY A 290 18.58 -7.21 -12.75
CA GLY A 290 19.52 -6.67 -13.75
C GLY A 290 18.86 -5.89 -14.87
N ASP A 291 19.64 -5.10 -15.56
CA ASP A 291 19.20 -4.37 -16.76
C ASP A 291 19.12 -5.31 -17.99
N ASP A 292 19.76 -6.47 -17.90
CA ASP A 292 19.84 -7.50 -18.93
C ASP A 292 19.51 -8.87 -18.34
N PRO A 293 18.55 -9.62 -18.90
CA PRO A 293 18.14 -10.92 -18.38
C PRO A 293 19.25 -11.98 -18.44
N ASP A 294 20.29 -11.78 -19.25
CA ASP A 294 21.45 -12.65 -19.35
C ASP A 294 22.58 -12.30 -18.36
N ASN A 295 22.49 -11.16 -17.67
CA ASN A 295 23.52 -10.66 -16.78
C ASN A 295 22.93 -10.11 -15.47
N MET A 296 22.15 -10.95 -14.80
CA MET A 296 21.51 -10.61 -13.54
C MET A 296 22.41 -10.87 -12.34
N LYS A 297 22.21 -10.12 -11.27
CA LYS A 297 22.94 -10.27 -10.02
C LYS A 297 21.97 -10.57 -8.86
N PRO A 298 22.39 -11.38 -7.88
CA PRO A 298 21.59 -11.64 -6.70
C PRO A 298 21.58 -10.43 -5.76
N VAL A 299 20.41 -10.11 -5.24
CA VAL A 299 20.20 -9.29 -4.05
C VAL A 299 19.72 -10.21 -2.95
N THR A 300 20.51 -10.39 -1.91
CA THR A 300 20.20 -11.29 -0.78
C THR A 300 20.01 -10.48 0.49
N PHE A 301 18.97 -10.78 1.26
CA PHE A 301 18.66 -10.10 2.52
C PHE A 301 17.98 -11.05 3.52
N SER A 302 18.07 -10.70 4.82
CA SER A 302 17.51 -11.45 5.94
C SER A 302 16.75 -10.56 6.93
N GLU A 303 16.31 -9.40 6.48
CA GLU A 303 15.52 -8.45 7.26
C GLU A 303 14.30 -7.98 6.48
N PRO A 304 13.23 -7.52 7.15
CA PRO A 304 12.04 -7.02 6.45
C PRO A 304 12.38 -5.79 5.60
N GLY A 305 11.82 -5.75 4.40
CA GLY A 305 12.09 -4.64 3.49
C GLY A 305 11.36 -4.77 2.15
N VAL A 306 11.72 -3.89 1.25
CA VAL A 306 11.17 -3.82 -0.10
C VAL A 306 12.29 -3.90 -1.13
N ILE A 307 12.13 -4.77 -2.11
CA ILE A 307 12.87 -4.68 -3.38
C ILE A 307 12.06 -3.80 -4.31
N ALA A 308 12.64 -2.70 -4.74
CA ALA A 308 12.05 -1.81 -5.71
C ALA A 308 12.66 -2.05 -7.09
N ILE A 309 11.86 -2.53 -8.01
CA ILE A 309 12.26 -2.84 -9.39
C ILE A 309 11.86 -1.66 -10.29
N PRO A 310 12.81 -0.85 -10.77
CA PRO A 310 12.51 0.24 -11.70
C PRO A 310 11.89 -0.25 -13.01
N PRO A 311 11.18 0.64 -13.74
CA PRO A 311 10.71 0.35 -15.09
C PRO A 311 11.83 -0.18 -16.00
N GLY A 312 11.55 -1.24 -16.75
CA GLY A 312 12.47 -1.87 -17.68
C GLY A 312 13.51 -2.79 -17.07
N MET A 313 13.66 -2.82 -15.74
CA MET A 313 14.57 -3.76 -15.09
C MET A 313 14.00 -5.18 -15.10
N TRP A 314 14.87 -6.15 -15.22
CA TRP A 314 14.58 -7.57 -15.12
C TRP A 314 14.73 -8.05 -13.68
N ARG A 315 13.85 -8.95 -13.28
CA ARG A 315 13.92 -9.60 -11.97
C ARG A 315 13.52 -11.07 -12.06
N GLY A 316 13.93 -11.83 -11.05
CA GLY A 316 13.62 -13.25 -10.89
C GLY A 316 14.69 -14.18 -11.50
N PRO A 317 14.73 -15.42 -11.03
CA PRO A 317 13.82 -15.97 -10.02
C PRO A 317 13.91 -15.27 -8.66
N ILE A 318 12.82 -15.36 -7.89
CA ILE A 318 12.77 -14.99 -6.47
C ILE A 318 12.86 -16.30 -5.68
N THR A 319 13.83 -16.42 -4.80
CA THR A 319 14.05 -17.65 -4.03
C THR A 319 14.00 -17.34 -2.52
N VAL A 320 13.08 -17.95 -1.83
CA VAL A 320 13.08 -18.03 -0.37
C VAL A 320 14.02 -19.19 0.01
N LYS A 321 15.26 -18.88 0.38
CA LYS A 321 16.28 -19.88 0.71
C LYS A 321 16.04 -20.54 2.07
N ARG A 322 15.55 -19.75 3.02
CA ARG A 322 15.20 -20.15 4.38
C ARG A 322 13.94 -19.42 4.82
N ALA A 323 13.05 -20.11 5.51
CA ALA A 323 11.90 -19.55 6.20
C ALA A 323 11.63 -20.40 7.44
N ASP A 324 12.18 -19.99 8.58
CA ASP A 324 12.01 -20.67 9.86
C ASP A 324 10.72 -20.26 10.56
N LYS A 325 10.15 -19.15 10.13
CA LYS A 325 8.80 -18.68 10.45
C LYS A 325 8.07 -18.32 9.16
N PRO A 326 6.74 -18.36 9.15
CA PRO A 326 5.97 -17.83 8.03
C PRO A 326 6.31 -16.36 7.79
N ILE A 327 6.40 -15.97 6.53
CA ILE A 327 6.64 -14.58 6.12
C ILE A 327 5.56 -14.12 5.14
N CYS A 328 5.30 -12.83 5.13
CA CYS A 328 4.44 -12.21 4.15
C CYS A 328 5.27 -11.70 2.96
N PHE A 329 4.89 -12.11 1.78
CA PHE A 329 5.35 -11.58 0.50
C PHE A 329 4.22 -10.87 -0.21
N MET A 330 4.39 -9.59 -0.50
CA MET A 330 3.42 -8.80 -1.24
C MET A 330 4.07 -8.19 -2.49
N PRO A 331 3.91 -8.81 -3.67
CA PRO A 331 4.17 -8.13 -4.93
C PRO A 331 3.13 -7.03 -5.12
N TRP A 332 3.58 -5.88 -5.52
CA TRP A 332 2.75 -4.70 -5.56
C TRP A 332 3.13 -3.81 -6.76
N TYR A 333 2.11 -3.37 -7.49
CA TYR A 333 2.23 -2.55 -8.70
C TYR A 333 1.40 -1.28 -8.51
N PRO A 334 1.97 -0.19 -7.95
CA PRO A 334 1.23 1.02 -7.59
C PRO A 334 1.09 1.97 -8.78
N HIS A 335 0.57 1.49 -9.89
CA HIS A 335 0.46 2.28 -11.10
C HIS A 335 -0.97 2.38 -11.61
N THR A 336 -1.23 3.48 -12.29
CA THR A 336 -2.44 3.71 -13.08
C THR A 336 -2.22 3.43 -14.58
N LYS A 337 -1.01 2.98 -14.94
CA LYS A 337 -0.66 2.60 -16.30
C LYS A 337 -0.76 1.08 -16.47
N PRO A 338 -1.11 0.61 -17.67
CA PRO A 338 -1.09 -0.82 -17.98
C PRO A 338 0.28 -1.44 -17.72
N ARG A 339 0.27 -2.64 -17.17
CA ARG A 339 1.47 -3.45 -16.94
C ARG A 339 1.61 -4.50 -18.04
N TYR A 340 2.84 -4.68 -18.51
CA TYR A 340 3.21 -5.78 -19.39
C TYR A 340 4.18 -6.70 -18.68
N LYS A 341 3.86 -7.98 -18.61
CA LYS A 341 4.83 -8.97 -18.22
C LYS A 341 5.60 -9.43 -19.45
N ILE A 342 6.90 -9.20 -19.47
CA ILE A 342 7.82 -9.66 -20.50
C ILE A 342 8.64 -10.77 -19.90
N THR A 343 8.63 -11.94 -20.52
CA THR A 343 9.41 -13.11 -20.11
C THR A 343 10.40 -13.45 -21.18
N ARG A 344 11.64 -13.76 -20.82
CA ARG A 344 12.62 -14.30 -21.72
C ARG A 344 12.51 -15.83 -21.73
N LYS A 345 12.24 -16.42 -22.89
CA LYS A 345 12.18 -17.87 -23.06
C LYS A 345 13.21 -18.34 -24.09
N MET A 346 13.68 -19.57 -23.95
CA MET A 346 14.52 -20.22 -24.97
C MET A 346 13.61 -21.00 -25.96
N VAL A 347 13.63 -20.61 -27.20
CA VAL A 347 12.91 -21.30 -28.29
C VAL A 347 13.94 -21.73 -29.32
N ASP A 348 14.04 -23.04 -29.58
CA ASP A 348 15.03 -23.63 -30.50
C ASP A 348 16.48 -23.17 -30.21
N GLY A 349 16.84 -23.06 -28.94
CA GLY A 349 18.16 -22.64 -28.50
C GLY A 349 18.45 -21.13 -28.65
N LYS A 350 17.47 -20.34 -29.02
CA LYS A 350 17.60 -18.87 -29.14
C LYS A 350 16.72 -18.17 -28.08
N PRO A 351 17.21 -17.09 -27.46
CA PRO A 351 16.41 -16.31 -26.56
C PRO A 351 15.33 -15.52 -27.33
N VAL A 352 14.10 -15.60 -26.84
CA VAL A 352 12.93 -14.91 -27.40
C VAL A 352 12.22 -14.19 -26.27
N LEU A 353 11.82 -12.96 -26.49
CA LEU A 353 10.97 -12.21 -25.56
C LEU A 353 9.49 -12.56 -25.82
N VAL A 354 8.82 -12.99 -24.79
CA VAL A 354 7.40 -13.35 -24.84
C VAL A 354 6.64 -12.37 -23.95
N TYR A 355 5.64 -11.73 -24.54
CA TYR A 355 4.70 -10.87 -23.82
C TYR A 355 3.55 -11.76 -23.33
N ASP A 356 3.19 -11.59 -22.07
CA ASP A 356 2.07 -12.29 -21.49
C ASP A 356 0.77 -11.67 -21.97
N ASP A 357 -0.02 -12.42 -22.72
CA ASP A 357 -1.29 -11.96 -23.28
C ASP A 357 -2.37 -11.79 -22.19
N GLU A 358 -2.18 -12.34 -20.98
CA GLU A 358 -3.08 -12.13 -19.85
C GLU A 358 -3.00 -10.68 -19.31
N THR A 359 -1.93 -9.96 -19.62
CA THR A 359 -1.84 -8.53 -19.38
C THR A 359 -2.23 -7.77 -20.65
N THR A 360 -3.51 -7.73 -20.95
CA THR A 360 -4.00 -7.12 -22.19
C THR A 360 -3.73 -5.62 -22.20
N ILE A 361 -2.89 -5.19 -23.12
CA ILE A 361 -2.71 -3.78 -23.44
C ILE A 361 -3.93 -3.33 -24.23
N THR A 362 -4.83 -2.64 -23.60
CA THR A 362 -6.00 -2.09 -24.31
C THR A 362 -5.65 -0.85 -25.12
N ASN A 363 -4.64 -0.09 -24.72
CA ASN A 363 -4.15 1.08 -25.47
C ASN A 363 -2.64 1.28 -25.22
N PRO A 364 -1.76 0.78 -26.10
CA PRO A 364 -0.32 1.05 -25.99
C PRO A 364 -0.04 2.56 -26.14
N THR A 365 0.76 3.10 -25.25
CA THR A 365 1.27 4.47 -25.38
C THR A 365 2.45 4.50 -26.35
N ALA A 366 2.85 5.69 -26.84
CA ALA A 366 3.96 5.82 -27.80
C ALA A 366 5.29 5.21 -27.32
N GLY A 367 5.51 5.07 -26.00
CA GLY A 367 6.66 4.35 -25.43
C GLY A 367 6.55 2.84 -25.53
N ASP A 368 5.36 2.31 -25.69
CA ASP A 368 5.11 0.87 -25.79
C ASP A 368 5.42 0.35 -27.20
N GLU A 369 5.41 1.22 -28.20
CA GLU A 369 5.78 0.87 -29.59
C GLU A 369 7.22 0.34 -29.68
N LEU A 370 8.13 0.81 -28.82
CA LEU A 370 9.51 0.31 -28.78
C LEU A 370 9.56 -1.17 -28.38
N PHE A 371 8.74 -1.58 -27.44
CA PHE A 371 8.62 -2.97 -27.01
C PHE A 371 7.84 -3.84 -28.01
N MET A 372 6.89 -3.26 -28.71
CA MET A 372 6.15 -3.94 -29.77
C MET A 372 7.00 -4.20 -31.02
N GLN A 373 8.00 -3.37 -31.29
CA GLN A 373 8.96 -3.58 -32.39
C GLN A 373 9.90 -4.78 -32.14
N ILE A 374 10.11 -5.16 -30.88
CA ILE A 374 10.91 -6.34 -30.52
C ILE A 374 10.14 -7.65 -30.81
N LYS A 375 8.82 -7.57 -30.94
CA LYS A 375 7.93 -8.69 -31.29
C LYS A 375 7.98 -9.06 -32.79
N ARG A 376 8.62 -8.28 -33.63
CA ARG A 376 8.82 -8.51 -35.06
C ARG A 376 10.26 -8.91 -35.34
#